data_aa0527492f5b8212eada60564da59d68
#
_entry.id   aa0527492f5b8212eada60564da59d68
#
_cell.length_a   1.000
_cell.length_b   1.000
_cell.length_c   1.000
_cell.angle_alpha   90.00
_cell.angle_beta   90.00
_cell.angle_gamma   90.00
#
_symmetry.space_group_name_H-M   'P 1'
#
loop_
_entity.id
_entity.type
_entity.pdbx_description
1 polymer ?
#
loop_
_entity_poly.entity_id
_entity_poly.type
_entity_poly.pdbx_seq_one_letter_code
_entity_poly.pdbx_strand_id
1 'polypeptide(L)'
;LAKIAQWNEWVRVHHFTKEINSELGIFALILKAQGVELGFEHIINTEAKLFGYSIISSSLLDAEVKRDAINKIRGGVWNDGLMSNDEVSKYYPEQIFLLLDQSRRGESGMRQFKNLLRKKIDKTSTSLIHTTDNDIETWDYIKICLPGQEAYLKTEIEALMKKKKKSFLTLNNIQSIQYAISSMKTKIKSVLIDILSH
;
A
#
# COMPACT_ATOMS: atom_id res chain seq x y z
N LEU A 1 1.32 14.57 -27.79
CA LEU A 1 2.44 13.70 -28.20
C LEU A 1 3.52 13.60 -27.11
N ALA A 2 3.94 14.72 -26.47
CA ALA A 2 4.96 14.68 -25.41
C ALA A 2 4.56 13.85 -24.18
N LYS A 3 3.29 13.94 -23.73
CA LYS A 3 2.77 13.14 -22.60
C LYS A 3 2.70 11.64 -22.91
N ILE A 4 2.42 11.25 -24.16
CA ILE A 4 2.44 9.85 -24.58
C ILE A 4 3.88 9.30 -24.57
N ALA A 5 4.85 10.09 -25.01
CA ALA A 5 6.26 9.72 -24.97
C ALA A 5 6.74 9.56 -23.51
N GLN A 6 6.38 10.48 -22.63
CA GLN A 6 6.69 10.42 -21.19
C GLN A 6 6.06 9.19 -20.52
N TRP A 7 4.82 8.84 -20.90
CA TRP A 7 4.14 7.63 -20.45
C TRP A 7 4.84 6.35 -20.92
N ASN A 8 5.19 6.29 -22.20
CA ASN A 8 5.89 5.14 -22.77
C ASN A 8 7.26 4.93 -22.13
N GLU A 9 7.99 6.01 -21.85
CA GLU A 9 9.27 5.95 -21.14
C GLU A 9 9.06 5.50 -19.69
N TRP A 10 8.05 6.03 -18.99
CA TRP A 10 7.70 5.60 -17.67
C TRP A 10 7.36 4.10 -17.63
N VAL A 11 6.50 3.62 -18.54
CA VAL A 11 6.14 2.20 -18.67
C VAL A 11 7.39 1.36 -18.94
N ARG A 12 8.28 1.81 -19.82
CA ARG A 12 9.52 1.11 -20.14
C ARG A 12 10.41 0.97 -18.91
N VAL A 13 10.68 2.06 -18.21
CA VAL A 13 11.53 2.06 -17.01
C VAL A 13 10.94 1.16 -15.91
N HIS A 14 9.63 1.24 -15.67
CA HIS A 14 8.97 0.49 -14.58
C HIS A 14 8.73 -0.99 -14.93
N HIS A 15 8.57 -1.36 -16.20
CA HIS A 15 8.50 -2.76 -16.60
C HIS A 15 9.85 -3.48 -16.51
N PHE A 16 10.95 -2.82 -16.82
CA PHE A 16 12.29 -3.40 -16.70
C PHE A 16 12.77 -3.51 -15.25
N THR A 17 12.25 -2.69 -14.34
CA THR A 17 12.55 -2.77 -12.90
C THR A 17 11.67 -3.75 -12.13
N LYS A 18 10.73 -4.43 -12.80
CA LYS A 18 9.83 -5.42 -12.18
C LYS A 18 10.52 -6.62 -11.55
N GLU A 19 11.78 -6.89 -11.90
CA GLU A 19 12.59 -7.95 -11.30
C GLU A 19 13.27 -7.56 -9.98
N ILE A 20 13.26 -6.27 -9.63
CA ILE A 20 13.73 -5.83 -8.31
C ILE A 20 12.60 -6.08 -7.33
N ASN A 21 12.72 -7.16 -6.57
CA ASN A 21 11.81 -7.54 -5.50
C ASN A 21 11.35 -6.32 -4.71
N SER A 22 10.05 -6.09 -4.64
CA SER A 22 9.45 -5.11 -3.74
C SER A 22 9.62 -5.64 -2.30
N GLU A 23 10.77 -5.36 -1.70
CA GLU A 23 11.13 -5.89 -0.38
C GLU A 23 10.28 -5.28 0.74
N LEU A 24 9.83 -4.05 0.56
CA LEU A 24 9.21 -3.28 1.62
C LEU A 24 7.68 -3.46 1.69
N GLY A 25 7.03 -3.70 0.57
CA GLY A 25 5.56 -3.82 0.50
C GLY A 25 4.86 -2.52 0.90
N ILE A 26 5.41 -1.37 0.49
CA ILE A 26 4.82 -0.06 0.68
C ILE A 26 4.10 0.39 -0.60
N PHE A 27 2.98 1.08 -0.42
CA PHE A 27 2.18 1.60 -1.51
C PHE A 27 1.69 3.01 -1.18
N ALA A 28 1.61 3.86 -2.21
CA ALA A 28 0.92 5.13 -2.10
C ALA A 28 -0.48 5.02 -2.71
N LEU A 29 -1.45 5.63 -2.05
CA LEU A 29 -2.80 5.82 -2.55
C LEU A 29 -3.07 7.32 -2.60
N ILE A 30 -3.48 7.80 -3.76
CA ILE A 30 -3.91 9.18 -3.98
C ILE A 30 -5.43 9.19 -3.97
N LEU A 31 -6.00 10.02 -3.11
CA LEU A 31 -7.41 10.41 -3.12
C LEU A 31 -7.54 11.75 -3.85
N LYS A 32 -8.42 11.80 -4.83
CA LYS A 32 -8.67 12.99 -5.65
C LYS A 32 -9.54 13.99 -4.93
N ALA A 33 -9.53 15.25 -5.37
CA ALA A 33 -10.23 16.36 -4.73
C ALA A 33 -11.71 16.05 -4.46
N GLN A 34 -12.46 15.58 -5.44
CA GLN A 34 -13.85 15.20 -5.24
C GLN A 34 -14.02 14.08 -4.20
N GLY A 35 -13.07 13.15 -4.11
CA GLY A 35 -13.10 12.08 -3.10
C GLY A 35 -12.90 12.62 -1.68
N VAL A 36 -12.05 13.64 -1.52
CA VAL A 36 -11.86 14.34 -0.24
C VAL A 36 -13.11 15.12 0.14
N GLU A 37 -13.69 15.88 -0.78
CA GLU A 37 -14.95 16.63 -0.58
C GLU A 37 -16.10 15.73 -0.13
N LEU A 38 -16.18 14.52 -0.69
CA LEU A 38 -17.18 13.51 -0.33
C LEU A 38 -16.85 12.74 0.95
N GLY A 39 -15.73 13.04 1.60
CA GLY A 39 -15.33 12.43 2.88
C GLY A 39 -14.91 10.97 2.77
N PHE A 40 -14.40 10.52 1.63
CA PHE A 40 -14.04 9.10 1.43
C PHE A 40 -12.79 8.65 2.20
N GLU A 41 -12.11 9.57 2.86
CA GLU A 41 -10.97 9.23 3.74
C GLU A 41 -11.35 8.17 4.79
N HIS A 42 -12.53 8.28 5.40
CA HIS A 42 -12.96 7.32 6.42
C HIS A 42 -13.15 5.89 5.86
N ILE A 43 -13.58 5.77 4.60
CA ILE A 43 -13.70 4.48 3.91
C ILE A 43 -12.31 3.89 3.69
N ILE A 44 -11.35 4.70 3.22
CA ILE A 44 -9.97 4.25 3.01
C ILE A 44 -9.37 3.76 4.32
N ASN A 45 -9.50 4.52 5.40
CA ASN A 45 -8.98 4.17 6.72
C ASN A 45 -9.57 2.84 7.25
N THR A 46 -10.88 2.66 7.11
CA THR A 46 -11.57 1.45 7.55
C THR A 46 -11.17 0.24 6.72
N GLU A 47 -11.24 0.37 5.40
CA GLU A 47 -10.99 -0.75 4.49
C GLU A 47 -9.50 -1.14 4.45
N ALA A 48 -8.57 -0.18 4.57
CA ALA A 48 -7.15 -0.49 4.67
C ALA A 48 -6.88 -1.43 5.84
N LYS A 49 -7.40 -1.10 7.02
CA LYS A 49 -7.26 -1.91 8.23
C LYS A 49 -7.87 -3.30 8.06
N LEU A 50 -9.09 -3.40 7.55
CA LEU A 50 -9.78 -4.67 7.32
C LEU A 50 -9.07 -5.53 6.28
N PHE A 51 -8.48 -4.90 5.27
CA PHE A 51 -7.75 -5.58 4.21
C PHE A 51 -6.32 -5.96 4.61
N GLY A 52 -5.84 -5.56 5.79
CA GLY A 52 -4.51 -5.89 6.31
C GLY A 52 -3.41 -4.92 5.87
N TYR A 53 -3.75 -3.68 5.58
CA TYR A 53 -2.81 -2.57 5.43
C TYR A 53 -2.73 -1.74 6.70
N SER A 54 -1.52 -1.27 7.04
CA SER A 54 -1.32 -0.21 8.02
C SER A 54 -1.09 1.10 7.31
N ILE A 55 -1.81 2.15 7.69
CA ILE A 55 -1.54 3.51 7.19
C ILE A 55 -0.36 4.06 7.99
N ILE A 56 0.74 4.36 7.30
CA ILE A 56 1.95 4.95 7.88
C ILE A 56 1.78 6.46 7.99
N SER A 57 1.23 7.06 6.95
CA SER A 57 1.02 8.51 6.85
C SER A 57 -0.21 8.81 5.99
N SER A 58 -0.89 9.90 6.31
CA SER A 58 -1.95 10.48 5.50
C SER A 58 -1.79 12.00 5.54
N SER A 59 -1.70 12.64 4.37
CA SER A 59 -1.43 14.07 4.25
C SER A 59 -2.22 14.68 3.11
N LEU A 60 -2.86 15.82 3.37
CA LEU A 60 -3.36 16.71 2.33
C LEU A 60 -2.17 17.34 1.61
N LEU A 61 -2.28 17.52 0.31
CA LEU A 61 -1.27 18.15 -0.52
C LEU A 61 -1.51 19.67 -0.52
N ASP A 62 -0.46 20.44 -0.28
CA ASP A 62 -0.54 21.89 -0.44
C ASP A 62 -0.60 22.30 -1.93
N ALA A 63 -0.88 23.58 -2.20
CA ALA A 63 -1.11 24.06 -3.56
C ALA A 63 0.12 23.96 -4.48
N GLU A 64 1.33 24.03 -3.93
CA GLU A 64 2.57 23.91 -4.69
C GLU A 64 2.82 22.44 -5.05
N VAL A 65 2.72 21.56 -4.07
CA VAL A 65 2.85 20.12 -4.25
C VAL A 65 1.79 19.58 -5.21
N LYS A 66 0.54 20.06 -5.14
CA LYS A 66 -0.52 19.68 -6.09
C LYS A 66 -0.14 19.99 -7.53
N ARG A 67 0.43 21.18 -7.81
CA ARG A 67 0.86 21.55 -9.16
C ARG A 67 1.91 20.58 -9.70
N ASP A 68 2.84 20.17 -8.86
CA ASP A 68 3.86 19.19 -9.22
C ASP A 68 3.25 17.80 -9.43
N ALA A 69 2.42 17.37 -8.50
CA ALA A 69 1.78 16.05 -8.53
C ALA A 69 0.88 15.85 -9.76
N ILE A 70 0.12 16.86 -10.17
CA ILE A 70 -0.74 16.80 -11.37
C ILE A 70 0.05 16.35 -12.61
N ASN A 71 1.29 16.81 -12.76
CA ASN A 71 2.08 16.58 -13.97
C ASN A 71 3.13 15.49 -13.83
N LYS A 72 3.60 15.20 -12.61
CA LYS A 72 4.77 14.35 -12.38
C LYS A 72 4.44 12.92 -11.94
N ILE A 73 3.24 12.70 -11.36
CA ILE A 73 2.85 11.35 -10.95
C ILE A 73 1.85 10.72 -11.90
N ARG A 74 1.87 9.41 -12.02
CA ARG A 74 0.90 8.65 -12.81
C ARG A 74 -0.54 8.84 -12.31
N GLY A 75 -0.72 9.07 -11.01
CA GLY A 75 -2.00 9.39 -10.38
C GLY A 75 -2.45 10.83 -10.57
N GLY A 76 -1.74 11.65 -11.34
CA GLY A 76 -2.13 13.00 -11.70
C GLY A 76 -3.32 13.05 -12.67
N VAL A 77 -3.48 14.14 -13.40
CA VAL A 77 -4.59 14.29 -14.36
C VAL A 77 -4.22 13.73 -15.71
N TRP A 78 -4.98 12.74 -16.17
CA TRP A 78 -4.77 12.07 -17.46
C TRP A 78 -5.57 12.66 -18.61
N ASN A 79 -6.62 13.44 -18.32
CA ASN A 79 -7.64 13.87 -19.28
C ASN A 79 -7.44 15.31 -19.77
N ASP A 80 -6.22 15.81 -19.86
CA ASP A 80 -5.94 17.14 -20.40
C ASP A 80 -6.55 17.31 -21.80
N GLY A 81 -7.44 18.25 -21.92
CA GLY A 81 -8.04 18.67 -23.18
C GLY A 81 -9.41 18.07 -23.52
N LEU A 82 -9.96 17.17 -22.70
CA LEU A 82 -11.28 16.55 -22.92
C LEU A 82 -12.36 17.08 -21.96
N MET A 83 -11.97 17.79 -20.88
CA MET A 83 -12.87 18.29 -19.85
C MET A 83 -12.66 19.80 -19.64
N SER A 84 -13.68 20.48 -19.15
CA SER A 84 -13.54 21.87 -18.68
C SER A 84 -12.59 21.93 -17.47
N ASN A 85 -11.97 23.09 -17.21
CA ASN A 85 -11.08 23.27 -16.07
C ASN A 85 -11.74 22.94 -14.72
N ASP A 86 -13.03 23.26 -14.57
CA ASP A 86 -13.80 22.99 -13.35
C ASP A 86 -14.06 21.48 -13.17
N GLU A 87 -14.28 20.75 -14.25
CA GLU A 87 -14.43 19.30 -14.20
C GLU A 87 -13.11 18.58 -13.92
N VAL A 88 -12.01 19.05 -14.52
CA VAL A 88 -10.68 18.49 -14.33
C VAL A 88 -10.21 18.68 -12.88
N SER A 89 -10.55 19.82 -12.25
CA SER A 89 -10.13 20.12 -10.86
C SER A 89 -10.61 19.05 -9.85
N LYS A 90 -11.75 18.43 -10.07
CA LYS A 90 -12.28 17.33 -9.23
C LYS A 90 -11.38 16.11 -9.19
N TYR A 91 -10.54 15.94 -10.20
CA TYR A 91 -9.62 14.81 -10.35
C TYR A 91 -8.18 15.14 -10.01
N TYR A 92 -7.89 16.32 -9.48
CA TYR A 92 -6.56 16.66 -9.01
C TYR A 92 -6.19 15.81 -7.78
N PRO A 93 -4.92 15.39 -7.66
CA PRO A 93 -4.44 14.74 -6.45
C PRO A 93 -4.60 15.70 -5.26
N GLU A 94 -5.30 15.25 -4.23
CA GLU A 94 -5.63 16.08 -3.07
C GLU A 94 -5.02 15.56 -1.78
N GLN A 95 -5.01 14.25 -1.61
CA GLN A 95 -4.50 13.60 -0.41
C GLN A 95 -3.73 12.35 -0.77
N ILE A 96 -2.61 12.14 -0.09
CA ILE A 96 -1.80 10.93 -0.20
C ILE A 96 -1.90 10.11 1.09
N PHE A 97 -2.04 8.79 0.93
CA PHE A 97 -1.92 7.80 1.99
C PHE A 97 -0.72 6.90 1.68
N LEU A 98 0.13 6.66 2.67
CA LEU A 98 1.18 5.65 2.59
C LEU A 98 0.73 4.41 3.35
N LEU A 99 0.72 3.29 2.65
CA LEU A 99 0.21 2.01 3.12
C LEU A 99 1.34 0.99 3.22
N LEU A 100 1.42 0.28 4.35
CA LEU A 100 2.31 -0.87 4.53
C LEU A 100 1.48 -2.16 4.44
N ASP A 101 1.82 -3.04 3.52
CA ASP A 101 1.19 -4.35 3.37
C ASP A 101 1.62 -5.30 4.49
N GLN A 102 0.73 -5.48 5.46
CA GLN A 102 0.96 -6.38 6.58
C GLN A 102 0.92 -7.86 6.17
N SER A 103 0.22 -8.16 5.10
CA SER A 103 -0.04 -9.53 4.64
C SER A 103 0.91 -9.99 3.52
N ARG A 104 1.81 -9.14 3.07
CA ARG A 104 2.79 -9.39 2.00
C ARG A 104 2.15 -9.88 0.69
N ARG A 105 1.00 -9.34 0.33
CA ARG A 105 0.30 -9.67 -0.93
C ARG A 105 0.88 -8.95 -2.14
N GLY A 106 1.69 -7.92 -1.90
CA GLY A 106 2.36 -7.14 -2.92
C GLY A 106 1.40 -6.47 -3.91
N GLU A 107 1.83 -6.32 -5.16
CA GLU A 107 1.05 -5.68 -6.24
C GLU A 107 -0.34 -6.29 -6.41
N SER A 108 -0.47 -7.62 -6.35
CA SER A 108 -1.76 -8.30 -6.47
C SER A 108 -2.73 -7.89 -5.36
N GLY A 109 -2.26 -7.82 -4.13
CA GLY A 109 -3.05 -7.35 -2.99
C GLY A 109 -3.47 -5.90 -3.15
N MET A 110 -2.56 -5.02 -3.58
CA MET A 110 -2.88 -3.61 -3.82
C MET A 110 -3.91 -3.43 -4.94
N ARG A 111 -3.81 -4.20 -6.02
CA ARG A 111 -4.80 -4.19 -7.09
C ARG A 111 -6.18 -4.63 -6.61
N GLN A 112 -6.26 -5.68 -5.79
CA GLN A 112 -7.51 -6.14 -5.17
C GLN A 112 -8.09 -5.07 -4.24
N PHE A 113 -7.26 -4.45 -3.41
CA PHE A 113 -7.66 -3.37 -2.51
C PHE A 113 -8.17 -2.15 -3.27
N LYS A 114 -7.46 -1.70 -4.30
CA LYS A 114 -7.93 -0.63 -5.21
C LYS A 114 -9.30 -0.92 -5.80
N ASN A 115 -9.53 -2.14 -6.28
CA ASN A 115 -10.80 -2.53 -6.86
C ASN A 115 -11.92 -2.59 -5.81
N LEU A 116 -11.62 -3.01 -4.59
CA LEU A 116 -12.56 -2.96 -3.47
C LEU A 116 -12.97 -1.52 -3.16
N LEU A 117 -12.00 -0.61 -3.02
CA LEU A 117 -12.28 0.81 -2.77
C LEU A 117 -13.11 1.42 -3.90
N ARG A 118 -12.76 1.16 -5.16
CA ARG A 118 -13.52 1.67 -6.31
C ARG A 118 -14.99 1.25 -6.28
N LYS A 119 -15.28 0.01 -5.92
CA LYS A 119 -16.65 -0.48 -5.77
C LYS A 119 -17.41 0.20 -4.63
N LYS A 120 -16.73 0.62 -3.59
CA LYS A 120 -17.35 1.27 -2.42
C LYS A 120 -17.47 2.78 -2.55
N ILE A 121 -16.45 3.42 -3.13
CA ILE A 121 -16.34 4.87 -3.24
C ILE A 121 -17.11 5.37 -4.46
N ASP A 122 -16.99 4.67 -5.58
CA ASP A 122 -17.44 5.20 -6.86
C ASP A 122 -18.01 4.10 -7.74
N LYS A 123 -19.32 4.05 -7.78
CA LYS A 123 -20.04 3.13 -8.67
C LYS A 123 -20.02 3.58 -10.14
N THR A 124 -19.67 4.82 -10.41
CA THR A 124 -19.77 5.46 -11.72
C THR A 124 -18.46 5.89 -12.35
N SER A 125 -17.43 6.15 -11.53
CA SER A 125 -16.13 6.64 -11.99
C SER A 125 -14.96 5.94 -11.28
N THR A 126 -14.03 5.41 -12.03
CA THR A 126 -12.83 4.72 -11.53
C THR A 126 -11.69 5.67 -11.22
N SER A 127 -11.92 6.98 -11.31
CA SER A 127 -10.86 8.00 -11.33
C SER A 127 -10.58 8.70 -10.01
N LEU A 128 -11.44 8.53 -8.98
CA LEU A 128 -11.29 9.22 -7.69
C LEU A 128 -10.13 8.73 -6.83
N ILE A 129 -9.63 7.52 -7.08
CA ILE A 129 -8.46 6.98 -6.41
C ILE A 129 -7.44 6.44 -7.40
N HIS A 130 -6.17 6.60 -7.05
CA HIS A 130 -5.05 5.97 -7.74
C HIS A 130 -4.11 5.32 -6.73
N THR A 131 -3.51 4.18 -7.07
CA THR A 131 -2.50 3.51 -6.23
C THR A 131 -1.26 3.24 -7.05
N THR A 132 -0.10 3.29 -6.41
CA THR A 132 1.14 2.81 -6.99
C THR A 132 1.11 1.29 -7.15
N ASP A 133 1.92 0.77 -8.05
CA ASP A 133 1.98 -0.66 -8.32
C ASP A 133 3.16 -1.35 -7.59
N ASN A 134 4.17 -0.57 -7.17
CA ASN A 134 5.38 -1.09 -6.51
C ASN A 134 6.07 -0.03 -5.63
N ASP A 135 7.11 -0.46 -4.90
CA ASP A 135 7.88 0.37 -3.98
C ASP A 135 8.61 1.52 -4.70
N ILE A 136 9.11 1.30 -5.92
CA ILE A 136 9.86 2.31 -6.67
C ILE A 136 8.93 3.47 -7.01
N GLU A 137 7.78 3.18 -7.58
CA GLU A 137 6.75 4.18 -7.87
C GLU A 137 6.29 4.89 -6.58
N THR A 138 6.20 4.15 -5.48
CA THR A 138 5.83 4.72 -4.18
C THR A 138 6.85 5.73 -3.69
N TRP A 139 8.15 5.45 -3.83
CA TRP A 139 9.20 6.41 -3.47
C TRP A 139 9.20 7.64 -4.37
N ASP A 140 8.88 7.51 -5.65
CA ASP A 140 8.72 8.66 -6.53
C ASP A 140 7.52 9.53 -6.10
N TYR A 141 6.41 8.91 -5.67
CA TYR A 141 5.27 9.64 -5.12
C TYR A 141 5.62 10.34 -3.80
N ILE A 142 6.39 9.71 -2.92
CA ILE A 142 6.87 10.32 -1.68
C ILE A 142 7.70 11.57 -1.97
N LYS A 143 8.65 11.50 -2.90
CA LYS A 143 9.50 12.65 -3.29
C LYS A 143 8.67 13.83 -3.80
N ILE A 144 7.62 13.56 -4.56
CA ILE A 144 6.79 14.59 -5.21
C ILE A 144 5.72 15.11 -4.26
N CYS A 145 5.02 14.22 -3.56
CA CYS A 145 3.85 14.56 -2.75
C CYS A 145 4.19 14.91 -1.30
N LEU A 146 5.35 14.49 -0.80
CA LEU A 146 5.80 14.70 0.58
C LEU A 146 7.26 15.20 0.60
N PRO A 147 7.56 16.33 -0.06
CA PRO A 147 8.92 16.81 -0.21
C PRO A 147 9.57 17.03 1.16
N GLY A 148 10.82 16.59 1.31
CA GLY A 148 11.60 16.70 2.54
C GLY A 148 11.27 15.66 3.61
N GLN A 149 10.26 14.79 3.42
CA GLN A 149 9.89 13.76 4.39
C GLN A 149 10.54 12.39 4.10
N GLU A 150 11.29 12.24 3.03
CA GLU A 150 11.82 10.96 2.55
C GLU A 150 12.69 10.25 3.60
N ALA A 151 13.62 10.97 4.23
CA ALA A 151 14.52 10.40 5.24
C ALA A 151 13.76 9.96 6.49
N TYR A 152 12.80 10.75 6.93
CA TYR A 152 11.94 10.43 8.08
C TYR A 152 11.09 9.19 7.77
N LEU A 153 10.37 9.18 6.65
CA LEU A 153 9.51 8.07 6.24
C LEU A 153 10.31 6.78 6.05
N LYS A 154 11.53 6.87 5.49
CA LYS A 154 12.41 5.70 5.37
C LYS A 154 12.73 5.11 6.73
N THR A 155 13.09 5.94 7.70
CA THR A 155 13.39 5.50 9.08
C THR A 155 12.17 4.86 9.74
N GLU A 156 11.00 5.46 9.61
CA GLU A 156 9.73 4.93 10.14
C GLU A 156 9.38 3.57 9.53
N ILE A 157 9.45 3.46 8.20
CA ILE A 157 9.16 2.21 7.48
C ILE A 157 10.12 1.11 7.93
N GLU A 158 11.43 1.39 7.99
CA GLU A 158 12.43 0.42 8.45
C GLU A 158 12.19 -0.01 9.89
N ALA A 159 11.82 0.91 10.79
CA ALA A 159 11.48 0.60 12.17
C ALA A 159 10.26 -0.33 12.28
N LEU A 160 9.20 -0.05 11.51
CA LEU A 160 8.00 -0.88 11.45
C LEU A 160 8.32 -2.27 10.91
N MET A 161 9.16 -2.38 9.88
CA MET A 161 9.59 -3.65 9.30
C MET A 161 10.43 -4.48 10.27
N LYS A 162 11.35 -3.85 11.01
CA LYS A 162 12.14 -4.52 12.07
C LYS A 162 11.25 -5.05 13.19
N LYS A 163 10.29 -4.24 13.66
CA LYS A 163 9.31 -4.64 14.68
C LYS A 163 8.48 -5.84 14.23
N LYS A 164 8.01 -5.82 12.99
CA LYS A 164 7.25 -6.92 12.39
C LYS A 164 8.07 -8.20 12.30
N LYS A 165 9.32 -8.14 11.83
CA LYS A 165 10.23 -9.29 11.75
C LYS A 165 10.45 -9.92 13.13
N LYS A 166 10.65 -9.11 14.17
CA LYS A 166 10.81 -9.58 15.54
C LYS A 166 9.55 -10.29 16.06
N SER A 167 8.37 -9.71 15.84
CA SER A 167 7.09 -10.31 16.24
C SER A 167 6.84 -11.66 15.53
N PHE A 168 7.14 -11.75 14.24
CA PHE A 168 6.99 -13.00 13.48
C PHE A 168 7.93 -14.11 13.98
N LEU A 169 9.18 -13.79 14.28
CA LEU A 169 10.14 -14.74 14.85
C LEU A 169 9.68 -15.24 16.23
N THR A 170 9.12 -14.35 17.05
CA THR A 170 8.58 -14.71 18.38
C THR A 170 7.38 -15.66 18.25
N LEU A 171 6.44 -15.38 17.33
CA LEU A 171 5.28 -16.24 17.06
C LEU A 171 5.69 -17.63 16.57
N ASN A 172 6.64 -17.71 15.63
CA ASN A 172 7.14 -19.00 15.15
C ASN A 172 7.83 -19.81 16.24
N ASN A 173 8.59 -19.13 17.11
CA ASN A 173 9.22 -19.80 18.26
C ASN A 173 8.17 -20.35 19.24
N ILE A 174 7.11 -19.61 19.54
CA ILE A 174 6.00 -20.04 20.40
C ILE A 174 5.29 -21.26 19.77
N GLN A 175 4.97 -21.22 18.48
CA GLN A 175 4.35 -22.34 17.78
C GLN A 175 5.23 -23.59 17.76
N SER A 176 6.54 -23.43 17.56
CA SER A 176 7.50 -24.53 17.61
C SER A 176 7.58 -25.15 19.00
N ILE A 177 7.56 -24.35 20.06
CA ILE A 177 7.55 -24.82 21.44
C ILE A 177 6.22 -25.54 21.74
N GLN A 178 5.09 -25.00 21.33
CA GLN A 178 3.78 -25.65 21.51
C GLN A 178 3.70 -27.01 20.80
N TYR A 179 4.24 -27.09 19.58
CA TYR A 179 4.33 -28.35 18.83
C TYR A 179 5.22 -29.37 19.56
N ALA A 180 6.39 -28.96 20.05
CA ALA A 180 7.29 -29.83 20.82
C ALA A 180 6.65 -30.35 22.09
N ILE A 181 5.95 -29.49 22.85
CA ILE A 181 5.21 -29.86 24.07
C ILE A 181 4.09 -30.89 23.74
N SER A 182 3.34 -30.66 22.66
CA SER A 182 2.28 -31.56 22.22
C SER A 182 2.84 -32.94 21.84
N SER A 183 3.96 -32.96 21.09
CA SER A 183 4.65 -34.19 20.70
C SER A 183 5.16 -34.95 21.94
N MET A 184 5.74 -34.26 22.94
CA MET A 184 6.17 -34.91 24.19
C MET A 184 5.01 -35.48 24.97
N LYS A 185 3.88 -34.79 25.09
CA LYS A 185 2.68 -35.32 25.76
C LYS A 185 2.17 -36.61 25.10
N THR A 186 2.19 -36.67 23.78
CA THR A 186 1.78 -37.88 23.05
C THR A 186 2.71 -39.03 23.31
N LYS A 187 4.05 -38.83 23.32
CA LYS A 187 5.04 -39.84 23.64
C LYS A 187 4.91 -40.36 25.08
N ILE A 188 4.71 -39.47 26.06
CA ILE A 188 4.50 -39.84 27.46
C ILE A 188 3.24 -40.71 27.58
N LYS A 189 2.15 -40.30 26.92
CA LYS A 189 0.91 -41.06 26.93
C LYS A 189 1.08 -42.48 26.37
N SER A 190 1.82 -42.66 25.28
CA SER A 190 2.09 -43.99 24.70
C SER A 190 2.90 -44.87 25.64
N VAL A 191 3.96 -44.32 26.26
CA VAL A 191 4.78 -45.07 27.25
C VAL A 191 3.98 -45.46 28.47
N LEU A 192 3.09 -44.61 28.99
CA LEU A 192 2.21 -44.94 30.10
C LEU A 192 1.22 -46.06 29.76
N ILE A 193 0.67 -46.08 28.55
CA ILE A 193 -0.22 -47.14 28.08
C ILE A 193 0.55 -48.45 28.01
N ASP A 194 1.77 -48.47 27.48
CA ASP A 194 2.62 -49.63 27.40
C ASP A 194 2.96 -50.21 28.79
N ILE A 195 3.26 -49.34 29.77
CA ILE A 195 3.55 -49.77 31.16
C ILE A 195 2.31 -50.37 31.84
N LEU A 196 1.13 -49.83 31.58
CA LEU A 196 -0.12 -50.27 32.22
C LEU A 196 -0.77 -51.50 31.56
N SER A 197 -0.26 -51.91 30.38
CA SER A 197 -0.73 -53.06 29.63
C SER A 197 0.10 -54.34 29.87
N HIS A 198 1.13 -54.21 30.69
CA HIS A 198 1.95 -55.34 31.22
C HIS A 198 1.81 -55.47 32.70
#